data_ba165f53f1cd7d7506be44e15d266c9e
#
_entry.id   ba165f53f1cd7d7506be44e15d266c9e
#
_cell.length_a   1.000
_cell.length_b   1.000
_cell.length_c   1.000
_cell.angle_alpha   90.00
_cell.angle_beta   90.00
_cell.angle_gamma   90.00
#
_symmetry.space_group_name_H-M   'P 1'
#
loop_
_entity.id
_entity.type
_entity.pdbx_description
1 polymer ?
#
loop_
_entity_poly.entity_id
_entity_poly.type
_entity_poly.pdbx_seq_one_letter_code
_entity_poly.pdbx_strand_id
1 'polypeptide(L)'
;MITAGSAAKICIVTRSEVLALKTPRKESGMTNRKNKPHKRPAFGVFGFLLAVTLAYSACGYRVRSSVGTLPSEAHSIGIPTFKNLTTQYKIEQLISGAVLKEFSMRTRATVNSSGSGVDLVLLGEIKSVSSAPVTFNTQTDQLQTYGSTFLVKVQLGVKLVRLRDSSILWQNEDLLYMERYVLNSNVQDFFSEENPALERLAHSFAATLVSSILNRSKP
;
A
#
# COMPACT_ATOMS: atom_id res chain seq x y z
N MET A 1 -16.90 1.57 32.04
CA MET A 1 -17.52 2.68 31.27
C MET A 1 -16.80 2.70 29.92
N ILE A 2 -17.32 2.00 28.92
CA ILE A 2 -18.24 2.52 27.88
C ILE A 2 -17.49 3.57 27.03
N THR A 3 -17.28 3.51 25.73
CA THR A 3 -17.94 2.99 24.53
C THR A 3 -17.03 3.24 23.34
N ALA A 4 -17.06 2.47 22.41
CA ALA A 4 -17.67 2.30 21.09
C ALA A 4 -16.71 2.82 20.00
N GLY A 5 -16.28 2.13 18.93
CA GLY A 5 -17.11 1.40 17.98
C GLY A 5 -17.17 2.21 16.70
N SER A 6 -16.39 1.87 15.69
CA SER A 6 -16.61 2.39 14.32
C SER A 6 -16.73 1.22 13.35
N ALA A 7 -17.92 1.06 12.84
CA ALA A 7 -18.38 -0.01 11.99
C ALA A 7 -17.92 0.20 10.53
N ALA A 8 -17.32 -0.82 9.96
CA ALA A 8 -17.15 -0.97 8.52
C ALA A 8 -18.51 -1.31 7.88
N LYS A 9 -18.98 -0.50 6.97
CA LYS A 9 -20.16 -0.80 6.14
C LYS A 9 -19.78 -1.76 5.03
N ILE A 10 -20.18 -3.00 5.21
CA ILE A 10 -20.22 -4.02 4.18
C ILE A 10 -21.50 -3.80 3.39
N CYS A 11 -21.39 -3.56 2.10
CA CYS A 11 -22.51 -3.50 1.17
C CYS A 11 -22.86 -4.92 0.74
N ILE A 12 -23.91 -5.50 1.38
CA ILE A 12 -24.46 -6.80 0.99
C ILE A 12 -25.61 -6.52 0.01
N VAL A 13 -25.46 -7.04 -1.19
CA VAL A 13 -26.52 -7.11 -2.20
C VAL A 13 -27.38 -8.35 -1.86
N THR A 14 -28.59 -8.12 -1.42
CA THR A 14 -29.60 -9.17 -1.25
C THR A 14 -30.53 -9.22 -2.46
N ARG A 15 -30.61 -10.40 -2.99
CA ARG A 15 -31.54 -10.90 -4.01
C ARG A 15 -32.80 -11.37 -3.29
N SER A 16 -33.97 -10.92 -3.69
CA SER A 16 -35.25 -11.59 -3.44
C SER A 16 -36.29 -10.96 -4.32
N GLU A 17 -36.91 -11.70 -5.05
CA GLU A 17 -37.97 -12.69 -5.00
C GLU A 17 -39.27 -12.15 -5.56
N VAL A 18 -39.67 -12.88 -6.56
CA VAL A 18 -40.94 -12.86 -7.28
C VAL A 18 -42.06 -13.36 -6.36
N LEU A 19 -43.16 -12.67 -6.26
CA LEU A 19 -44.41 -13.28 -5.87
C LEU A 19 -45.56 -12.73 -6.71
N ALA A 20 -46.19 -13.65 -7.44
CA ALA A 20 -47.38 -13.49 -8.17
C ALA A 20 -48.61 -13.49 -7.24
N LEU A 21 -49.64 -12.70 -7.54
CA LEU A 21 -51.04 -13.00 -7.19
C LEU A 21 -52.00 -12.22 -8.06
N LYS A 22 -52.59 -12.93 -9.00
CA LYS A 22 -54.02 -13.30 -9.11
C LYS A 22 -55.02 -12.18 -9.38
N THR A 23 -55.64 -12.30 -10.55
CA THR A 23 -56.78 -11.60 -11.08
C THR A 23 -58.07 -11.79 -10.22
N PRO A 24 -59.09 -10.93 -10.38
CA PRO A 24 -60.25 -11.42 -11.17
C PRO A 24 -60.87 -10.39 -12.16
N ARG A 25 -61.45 -10.97 -13.15
CA ARG A 25 -62.36 -10.59 -14.22
C ARG A 25 -63.57 -9.77 -13.76
N LYS A 26 -63.94 -8.69 -14.51
CA LYS A 26 -65.36 -8.36 -14.79
C LYS A 26 -65.52 -7.61 -16.08
N GLU A 27 -66.49 -8.12 -16.84
CA GLU A 27 -66.87 -7.71 -18.17
C GLU A 27 -67.67 -6.40 -18.23
N SER A 28 -67.67 -5.90 -19.45
CA SER A 28 -68.74 -5.28 -20.23
C SER A 28 -68.65 -3.76 -20.44
N GLY A 29 -68.77 -3.39 -21.71
CA GLY A 29 -69.01 -2.03 -22.14
C GLY A 29 -68.44 -1.69 -23.52
N MET A 30 -69.24 -2.06 -24.52
CA MET A 30 -69.05 -1.77 -25.94
C MET A 30 -69.22 -0.25 -26.20
N THR A 31 -68.18 0.44 -26.63
CA THR A 31 -68.33 1.67 -27.45
C THR A 31 -67.18 1.83 -28.41
N ASN A 32 -67.55 1.71 -29.65
CA ASN A 32 -66.78 1.91 -30.88
C ASN A 32 -66.30 3.37 -30.97
N ARG A 33 -64.99 3.63 -30.78
CA ARG A 33 -64.34 4.90 -31.18
C ARG A 33 -63.10 4.58 -31.99
N LYS A 34 -63.16 4.95 -33.25
CA LYS A 34 -62.04 4.92 -34.20
C LYS A 34 -60.85 5.65 -33.56
N ASN A 35 -59.86 4.92 -33.11
CA ASN A 35 -58.59 5.48 -32.68
C ASN A 35 -57.56 5.33 -33.79
N LYS A 36 -57.11 6.49 -34.28
CA LYS A 36 -55.91 6.65 -35.10
C LYS A 36 -54.71 6.02 -34.35
N PRO A 37 -53.79 5.31 -35.04
CA PRO A 37 -52.61 4.78 -34.42
C PRO A 37 -51.66 5.95 -34.10
N HIS A 38 -51.58 6.29 -32.82
CA HIS A 38 -50.45 7.10 -32.31
C HIS A 38 -49.21 6.22 -32.36
N LYS A 39 -48.35 6.49 -33.34
CA LYS A 39 -46.99 6.00 -33.37
C LYS A 39 -46.27 6.55 -32.11
N ARG A 40 -46.18 5.78 -31.04
CA ARG A 40 -45.37 6.08 -29.88
C ARG A 40 -43.90 6.01 -30.31
N PRO A 41 -43.12 7.02 -30.12
CA PRO A 41 -41.70 7.00 -30.50
C PRO A 41 -40.98 6.02 -29.57
N ALA A 42 -40.67 4.83 -30.06
CA ALA A 42 -39.79 3.86 -29.36
C ALA A 42 -38.35 4.39 -29.18
N PHE A 43 -38.10 5.58 -29.71
CA PHE A 43 -36.78 6.24 -29.63
C PHE A 43 -36.43 6.78 -28.24
N GLY A 44 -37.41 7.07 -27.39
CA GLY A 44 -37.17 7.65 -26.08
C GLY A 44 -36.57 6.66 -25.05
N VAL A 45 -37.04 5.40 -25.10
CA VAL A 45 -36.59 4.36 -24.16
C VAL A 45 -35.19 3.90 -24.51
N PHE A 46 -34.85 3.79 -25.78
CA PHE A 46 -33.51 3.41 -26.22
C PHE A 46 -32.47 4.50 -25.92
N GLY A 47 -32.84 5.79 -26.07
CA GLY A 47 -32.00 6.91 -25.71
C GLY A 47 -31.75 7.01 -24.19
N PHE A 48 -32.77 6.70 -23.38
CA PHE A 48 -32.65 6.70 -21.93
C PHE A 48 -31.76 5.55 -21.43
N LEU A 49 -31.89 4.35 -22.02
CA LEU A 49 -31.04 3.21 -21.67
C LEU A 49 -29.57 3.47 -22.06
N LEU A 50 -29.32 4.10 -23.21
CA LEU A 50 -27.96 4.46 -23.65
C LEU A 50 -27.34 5.54 -22.75
N ALA A 51 -28.13 6.52 -22.30
CA ALA A 51 -27.67 7.55 -21.37
C ALA A 51 -27.33 7.00 -19.99
N VAL A 52 -28.09 6.00 -19.49
CA VAL A 52 -27.83 5.33 -18.23
C VAL A 52 -26.54 4.50 -18.30
N THR A 53 -26.29 3.79 -19.42
CA THR A 53 -25.04 3.01 -19.57
C THR A 53 -23.79 3.89 -19.66
N LEU A 54 -23.89 5.06 -20.27
CA LEU A 54 -22.82 6.07 -20.32
C LEU A 54 -22.54 6.68 -18.93
N ALA A 55 -23.55 6.84 -18.08
CA ALA A 55 -23.39 7.37 -16.73
C ALA A 55 -22.64 6.40 -15.78
N TYR A 56 -22.76 5.09 -15.99
CA TYR A 56 -22.02 4.07 -15.21
C TYR A 56 -20.55 3.96 -15.62
N SER A 57 -20.14 4.47 -16.78
CA SER A 57 -18.74 4.48 -17.22
C SER A 57 -17.90 5.62 -16.58
N ALA A 58 -18.52 6.53 -15.84
CA ALA A 58 -17.87 7.67 -15.20
C ALA A 58 -17.23 7.34 -13.84
N CYS A 59 -17.07 6.06 -13.49
CA CYS A 59 -16.20 5.66 -12.38
C CYS A 59 -14.74 5.81 -12.85
N GLY A 60 -14.32 7.07 -13.00
CA GLY A 60 -12.98 7.46 -13.38
C GLY A 60 -11.97 7.11 -12.30
N TYR A 61 -11.58 5.85 -12.23
CA TYR A 61 -10.39 5.45 -11.48
C TYR A 61 -9.19 6.06 -12.21
N ARG A 62 -8.83 7.29 -11.83
CA ARG A 62 -7.54 7.86 -12.21
C ARG A 62 -6.48 7.04 -11.48
N VAL A 63 -5.91 6.08 -12.18
CA VAL A 63 -4.61 5.53 -11.80
C VAL A 63 -3.64 6.71 -11.90
N ARG A 64 -3.42 7.34 -10.76
CA ARG A 64 -2.37 8.34 -10.64
C ARG A 64 -1.08 7.56 -10.77
N SER A 65 -0.51 7.54 -11.97
CA SER A 65 0.87 7.14 -12.16
C SER A 65 1.71 8.16 -11.38
N SER A 66 1.90 7.88 -10.10
CA SER A 66 2.81 8.62 -9.26
C SER A 66 4.24 8.18 -9.62
N VAL A 67 4.67 8.54 -10.84
CA VAL A 67 6.08 8.75 -11.05
C VAL A 67 6.36 9.99 -10.23
N GLY A 68 6.78 9.77 -8.96
CA GLY A 68 7.18 10.86 -8.11
C GLY A 68 8.35 11.55 -8.78
N THR A 69 8.26 12.84 -8.96
CA THR A 69 9.35 13.63 -9.52
C THR A 69 10.23 14.09 -8.38
N LEU A 70 11.49 13.76 -8.43
CA LEU A 70 12.54 14.48 -7.72
C LEU A 70 12.49 15.96 -8.16
N PRO A 71 13.09 16.91 -7.40
CA PRO A 71 13.18 18.30 -7.85
C PRO A 71 13.61 18.36 -9.31
N SER A 72 12.96 19.22 -10.09
CA SER A 72 13.10 19.27 -11.56
C SER A 72 14.53 19.44 -12.07
N GLU A 73 15.45 19.88 -11.21
CA GLU A 73 16.86 20.08 -11.50
C GLU A 73 17.73 18.84 -11.19
N ALA A 74 17.17 17.79 -10.56
CA ALA A 74 17.95 16.64 -10.15
C ALA A 74 17.79 15.50 -11.16
N HIS A 75 18.84 15.19 -11.88
CA HIS A 75 18.89 14.11 -12.87
C HIS A 75 19.54 12.84 -12.32
N SER A 76 20.25 12.95 -11.20
CA SER A 76 21.00 11.85 -10.60
C SER A 76 20.85 11.83 -9.07
N ILE A 77 20.78 10.62 -8.51
CA ILE A 77 20.75 10.39 -7.06
C ILE A 77 21.73 9.28 -6.68
N GLY A 78 22.57 9.57 -5.68
CA GLY A 78 23.46 8.60 -5.06
C GLY A 78 22.86 8.04 -3.79
N ILE A 79 22.91 6.74 -3.63
CA ILE A 79 22.45 6.02 -2.44
C ILE A 79 23.60 5.15 -1.95
N PRO A 80 24.57 5.74 -1.20
CA PRO A 80 25.62 4.96 -0.60
C PRO A 80 25.05 4.00 0.45
N THR A 81 25.80 2.96 0.76
CA THR A 81 25.44 2.02 1.82
C THR A 81 25.20 2.78 3.11
N PHE A 82 24.07 2.52 3.77
CA PHE A 82 23.68 3.16 5.01
C PHE A 82 24.70 2.83 6.12
N LYS A 83 24.91 3.77 7.01
CA LYS A 83 25.78 3.55 8.16
C LYS A 83 25.10 2.63 9.15
N ASN A 84 25.75 1.53 9.53
CA ASN A 84 25.25 0.61 10.53
C ASN A 84 25.87 0.91 11.90
N LEU A 85 25.04 1.29 12.86
CA LEU A 85 25.43 1.50 14.27
C LEU A 85 25.06 0.31 15.16
N THR A 86 24.61 -0.78 14.56
CA THR A 86 24.11 -1.96 15.28
C THR A 86 25.05 -3.14 15.12
N THR A 87 24.80 -4.20 15.88
CA THR A 87 25.54 -5.47 15.78
C THR A 87 24.97 -6.42 14.74
N GLN A 88 23.84 -6.06 14.09
CA GLN A 88 23.22 -6.92 13.09
C GLN A 88 24.04 -6.91 11.79
N TYR A 89 24.53 -8.07 11.40
CA TYR A 89 25.40 -8.23 10.26
C TYR A 89 24.66 -8.04 8.94
N LYS A 90 25.26 -7.30 8.01
CA LYS A 90 24.76 -7.06 6.63
C LYS A 90 23.43 -6.32 6.50
N ILE A 91 22.83 -5.85 7.58
CA ILE A 91 21.54 -5.15 7.48
C ILE A 91 21.63 -3.86 6.67
N GLU A 92 22.78 -3.19 6.69
CA GLU A 92 23.05 -2.00 5.89
C GLU A 92 22.99 -2.28 4.38
N GLN A 93 23.49 -3.44 3.96
CA GLN A 93 23.46 -3.84 2.54
C GLN A 93 22.04 -4.17 2.11
N LEU A 94 21.29 -4.87 2.96
CA LEU A 94 19.91 -5.27 2.72
C LEU A 94 19.00 -4.04 2.55
N ILE A 95 19.06 -3.11 3.49
CA ILE A 95 18.22 -1.90 3.48
C ILE A 95 18.62 -0.97 2.34
N SER A 96 19.92 -0.71 2.16
CA SER A 96 20.39 0.18 1.09
C SER A 96 20.10 -0.38 -0.29
N GLY A 97 20.23 -1.69 -0.48
CA GLY A 97 19.91 -2.37 -1.73
C GLY A 97 18.41 -2.29 -2.06
N ALA A 98 17.53 -2.47 -1.06
CA ALA A 98 16.09 -2.31 -1.23
C ALA A 98 15.71 -0.87 -1.62
N VAL A 99 16.31 0.13 -0.97
CA VAL A 99 16.08 1.55 -1.27
C VAL A 99 16.57 1.91 -2.67
N LEU A 100 17.77 1.47 -3.05
CA LEU A 100 18.33 1.69 -4.38
C LEU A 100 17.43 1.10 -5.46
N LYS A 101 16.98 -0.14 -5.28
CA LYS A 101 16.06 -0.81 -6.19
C LYS A 101 14.74 -0.05 -6.32
N GLU A 102 14.16 0.40 -5.22
CA GLU A 102 12.89 1.11 -5.21
C GLU A 102 12.97 2.47 -5.90
N PHE A 103 14.05 3.24 -5.68
CA PHE A 103 14.29 4.49 -6.41
C PHE A 103 14.46 4.25 -7.91
N SER A 104 15.20 3.22 -8.29
CA SER A 104 15.40 2.86 -9.71
C SER A 104 14.09 2.51 -10.42
N MET A 105 13.14 1.90 -9.72
CA MET A 105 11.83 1.54 -10.28
C MET A 105 10.85 2.71 -10.34
N ARG A 106 10.97 3.68 -9.43
CA ARG A 106 9.97 4.76 -9.28
C ARG A 106 10.40 6.11 -9.81
N THR A 107 11.66 6.29 -10.15
CA THR A 107 12.17 7.56 -10.69
C THR A 107 12.76 7.39 -12.05
N ARG A 108 12.85 8.50 -12.81
CA ARG A 108 13.56 8.57 -14.09
C ARG A 108 15.00 9.05 -13.92
N ALA A 109 15.41 9.37 -12.69
CA ALA A 109 16.75 9.80 -12.38
C ALA A 109 17.73 8.63 -12.48
N THR A 110 18.97 8.91 -12.83
CA THR A 110 20.06 7.94 -12.76
C THR A 110 20.35 7.65 -11.29
N VAL A 111 20.20 6.39 -10.87
CA VAL A 111 20.43 5.96 -9.49
C VAL A 111 21.77 5.26 -9.40
N ASN A 112 22.66 5.75 -8.53
CA ASN A 112 23.99 5.19 -8.30
C ASN A 112 24.14 4.74 -6.83
N SER A 113 24.97 3.74 -6.59
CA SER A 113 25.39 3.35 -5.23
C SER A 113 26.51 4.24 -4.66
N SER A 114 27.06 5.15 -5.47
CA SER A 114 28.08 6.10 -5.05
C SER A 114 27.45 7.43 -4.64
N GLY A 115 27.98 8.07 -3.60
CA GLY A 115 27.57 9.41 -3.17
C GLY A 115 28.31 10.55 -3.86
N SER A 116 29.18 10.27 -4.87
CA SER A 116 29.97 11.28 -5.56
C SER A 116 29.55 11.45 -7.01
N GLY A 117 29.63 12.67 -7.52
CA GLY A 117 29.31 12.98 -8.93
C GLY A 117 27.79 12.92 -9.25
N VAL A 118 26.96 13.14 -8.27
CA VAL A 118 25.49 13.11 -8.39
C VAL A 118 24.88 14.44 -7.89
N ASP A 119 23.64 14.72 -8.29
CA ASP A 119 22.96 15.95 -7.87
C ASP A 119 22.44 15.86 -6.42
N LEU A 120 21.90 14.68 -6.08
CA LEU A 120 21.33 14.38 -4.78
C LEU A 120 22.03 13.18 -4.14
N VAL A 121 22.13 13.18 -2.82
CA VAL A 121 22.61 12.03 -2.04
C VAL A 121 21.63 11.71 -0.94
N LEU A 122 21.23 10.43 -0.88
CA LEU A 122 20.44 9.88 0.22
C LEU A 122 21.37 9.25 1.25
N LEU A 123 21.47 9.83 2.42
CA LEU A 123 22.26 9.32 3.53
C LEU A 123 21.36 8.68 4.56
N GLY A 124 21.67 7.47 4.97
CA GLY A 124 20.92 6.73 5.99
C GLY A 124 21.83 6.23 7.11
N GLU A 125 21.27 6.12 8.29
CA GLU A 125 21.90 5.58 9.47
C GLU A 125 20.95 4.62 10.20
N ILE A 126 21.38 3.38 10.43
CA ILE A 126 20.64 2.37 11.17
C ILE A 126 21.02 2.48 12.62
N LYS A 127 20.09 2.96 13.47
CA LYS A 127 20.34 3.28 14.87
C LYS A 127 20.18 2.08 15.78
N SER A 128 19.14 1.27 15.56
CA SER A 128 18.89 0.07 16.36
C SER A 128 18.17 -1.00 15.58
N VAL A 129 18.45 -2.24 15.92
CA VAL A 129 17.72 -3.44 15.48
C VAL A 129 17.46 -4.28 16.71
N SER A 130 16.22 -4.70 16.89
CA SER A 130 15.84 -5.58 17.99
C SER A 130 14.81 -6.58 17.54
N SER A 131 14.91 -7.80 18.03
CA SER A 131 13.94 -8.87 17.81
C SER A 131 13.49 -9.42 19.16
N ALA A 132 12.18 -9.47 19.40
CA ALA A 132 11.63 -9.95 20.66
C ALA A 132 10.38 -10.78 20.43
N PRO A 133 10.14 -11.83 21.23
CA PRO A 133 8.92 -12.61 21.17
C PRO A 133 7.73 -11.77 21.66
N VAL A 134 6.60 -11.87 20.93
CA VAL A 134 5.34 -11.20 21.28
C VAL A 134 4.23 -12.15 21.65
N THR A 135 4.35 -13.45 21.26
CA THR A 135 3.49 -14.53 21.71
C THR A 135 4.33 -15.72 22.13
N PHE A 136 3.78 -16.51 23.05
CA PHE A 136 4.42 -17.71 23.59
C PHE A 136 3.48 -18.90 23.46
N ASN A 137 4.01 -20.04 23.10
CA ASN A 137 3.33 -21.33 23.17
C ASN A 137 3.90 -22.15 24.32
N THR A 138 3.03 -22.77 25.10
CA THR A 138 3.41 -23.68 26.16
C THR A 138 3.02 -25.09 25.71
N GLN A 139 3.99 -25.99 25.59
CA GLN A 139 3.72 -27.41 25.36
C GLN A 139 3.42 -28.09 26.70
N THR A 140 2.22 -28.63 26.80
CA THR A 140 1.69 -29.23 28.05
C THR A 140 2.51 -30.43 28.50
N ASP A 141 3.13 -31.18 27.58
CA ASP A 141 3.86 -32.43 27.90
C ASP A 141 5.29 -32.21 28.40
N GLN A 142 5.90 -31.04 28.18
CA GLN A 142 7.30 -30.79 28.55
C GLN A 142 7.53 -29.54 29.40
N LEU A 143 6.47 -28.85 29.83
CA LEU A 143 6.57 -27.59 30.61
C LEU A 143 7.51 -26.53 29.99
N GLN A 144 7.74 -26.61 28.67
CA GLN A 144 8.59 -25.66 27.97
C GLN A 144 7.75 -24.60 27.30
N THR A 145 8.07 -23.36 27.58
CA THR A 145 7.48 -22.19 26.90
C THR A 145 8.48 -21.63 25.91
N TYR A 146 8.06 -21.47 24.66
CA TYR A 146 8.90 -20.86 23.62
C TYR A 146 8.13 -19.75 22.90
N GLY A 147 8.87 -18.75 22.38
CA GLY A 147 8.27 -17.70 21.56
C GLY A 147 7.77 -18.28 20.25
N SER A 148 6.51 -18.01 19.90
CA SER A 148 5.92 -18.46 18.65
C SER A 148 5.84 -17.37 17.59
N THR A 149 5.69 -16.12 18.01
CA THR A 149 5.71 -14.96 17.10
C THR A 149 6.74 -13.96 17.62
N PHE A 150 7.57 -13.52 16.72
CA PHE A 150 8.59 -12.50 17.00
C PHE A 150 8.26 -11.20 16.28
N LEU A 151 8.68 -10.09 16.87
CA LEU A 151 8.59 -8.76 16.30
C LEU A 151 10.00 -8.21 16.13
N VAL A 152 10.41 -8.01 14.87
CA VAL A 152 11.62 -7.27 14.54
C VAL A 152 11.28 -5.79 14.46
N LYS A 153 12.09 -4.96 15.09
CA LYS A 153 12.02 -3.49 15.05
C LYS A 153 13.34 -2.95 14.53
N VAL A 154 13.27 -2.05 13.57
CA VAL A 154 14.43 -1.35 13.02
C VAL A 154 14.17 0.15 13.09
N GLN A 155 15.07 0.88 13.74
CA GLN A 155 15.04 2.33 13.84
C GLN A 155 16.14 2.93 12.97
N LEU A 156 15.77 3.91 12.12
CA LEU A 156 16.66 4.51 11.15
C LEU A 156 16.50 6.04 11.14
N GLY A 157 17.60 6.71 10.80
CA GLY A 157 17.59 8.12 10.40
C GLY A 157 17.96 8.23 8.92
N VAL A 158 17.25 9.05 8.15
CA VAL A 158 17.53 9.25 6.73
C VAL A 158 17.42 10.72 6.36
N LYS A 159 18.33 11.19 5.51
CA LYS A 159 18.33 12.56 4.96
C LYS A 159 18.66 12.56 3.47
N LEU A 160 17.95 13.38 2.73
CA LEU A 160 18.21 13.66 1.31
C LEU A 160 18.89 15.04 1.20
N VAL A 161 20.08 15.06 0.68
CA VAL A 161 20.92 16.27 0.59
C VAL A 161 21.19 16.59 -0.89
N ARG A 162 21.07 17.86 -1.27
CA ARG A 162 21.53 18.36 -2.57
C ARG A 162 23.02 18.70 -2.45
N LEU A 163 23.86 18.10 -3.31
CA LEU A 163 25.31 18.28 -3.19
C LEU A 163 25.79 19.67 -3.59
N ARG A 164 25.08 20.36 -4.51
CA ARG A 164 25.51 21.67 -5.03
C ARG A 164 25.61 22.75 -3.95
N ASP A 165 24.67 22.75 -3.01
CA ASP A 165 24.54 23.75 -1.94
C ASP A 165 24.47 23.14 -0.54
N SER A 166 24.63 21.82 -0.43
CA SER A 166 24.53 21.07 0.82
C SER A 166 23.19 21.23 1.52
N SER A 167 22.14 21.64 0.81
CA SER A 167 20.82 21.84 1.39
C SER A 167 20.12 20.50 1.64
N ILE A 168 19.46 20.39 2.81
CA ILE A 168 18.66 19.22 3.17
C ILE A 168 17.27 19.39 2.57
N LEU A 169 16.93 18.57 1.59
CA LEU A 169 15.63 18.59 0.92
C LEU A 169 14.56 17.80 1.69
N TRP A 170 14.98 16.75 2.35
CA TRP A 170 14.12 15.90 3.15
C TRP A 170 14.93 15.26 4.28
N GLN A 171 14.32 15.14 5.45
CA GLN A 171 14.95 14.48 6.62
C GLN A 171 13.88 13.89 7.52
N ASN A 172 14.17 12.71 8.03
CA ASN A 172 13.48 12.10 9.16
C ASN A 172 14.49 11.25 9.95
N GLU A 173 14.67 11.60 11.21
CA GLU A 173 15.67 10.95 12.05
C GLU A 173 15.15 9.75 12.84
N ASP A 174 13.83 9.60 12.94
CA ASP A 174 13.18 8.59 13.76
C ASP A 174 12.16 7.77 12.98
N LEU A 175 12.65 7.10 11.93
CA LEU A 175 11.86 6.13 11.18
C LEU A 175 11.88 4.80 11.94
N LEU A 176 10.72 4.34 12.38
CA LEU A 176 10.53 3.05 13.03
C LEU A 176 9.75 2.12 12.14
N TYR A 177 10.33 0.96 11.81
CA TYR A 177 9.69 -0.10 11.06
C TYR A 177 9.66 -1.39 11.85
N MET A 178 8.56 -2.13 11.67
CA MET A 178 8.31 -3.36 12.42
C MET A 178 7.78 -4.44 11.49
N GLU A 179 8.29 -5.65 11.64
CA GLU A 179 7.83 -6.83 10.93
C GLU A 179 7.66 -8.00 11.88
N ARG A 180 6.64 -8.82 11.65
CA ARG A 180 6.39 -10.03 12.45
C ARG A 180 6.79 -11.26 11.68
N TYR A 181 7.35 -12.25 12.39
CA TYR A 181 7.57 -13.58 11.84
C TYR A 181 7.18 -14.63 12.85
N VAL A 182 6.77 -15.78 12.36
CA VAL A 182 6.31 -16.92 13.18
C VAL A 182 7.38 -17.99 13.11
N LEU A 183 7.78 -18.51 14.27
CA LEU A 183 8.62 -19.70 14.35
C LEU A 183 7.72 -20.93 14.43
N ASN A 184 7.95 -21.85 13.52
CA ASN A 184 7.45 -23.22 13.68
C ASN A 184 8.28 -23.91 14.77
N SER A 185 7.71 -24.91 15.40
CA SER A 185 8.13 -25.57 16.65
C SER A 185 9.62 -25.98 16.81
N ASN A 186 10.48 -25.63 15.88
CA ASN A 186 11.87 -26.02 15.87
C ASN A 186 12.76 -24.82 16.18
N VAL A 187 13.48 -24.84 17.29
CA VAL A 187 14.39 -23.76 17.71
C VAL A 187 15.49 -23.50 16.68
N GLN A 188 15.80 -24.48 15.83
CA GLN A 188 16.77 -24.34 14.74
C GLN A 188 16.27 -23.40 13.62
N ASP A 189 14.95 -23.19 13.50
CA ASP A 189 14.36 -22.33 12.49
C ASP A 189 14.43 -20.84 12.86
N PHE A 190 14.86 -20.50 14.08
CA PHE A 190 14.95 -19.11 14.53
C PHE A 190 15.80 -18.23 13.60
N PHE A 191 16.99 -18.71 13.26
CA PHE A 191 17.90 -17.96 12.38
C PHE A 191 17.49 -18.00 10.90
N SER A 192 16.71 -19.00 10.49
CA SER A 192 16.26 -19.12 9.10
C SER A 192 15.09 -18.22 8.78
N GLU A 193 14.24 -17.87 9.75
CA GLU A 193 13.05 -17.04 9.56
C GLU A 193 13.29 -15.54 9.80
N GLU A 194 14.31 -15.17 10.58
CA GLU A 194 14.64 -13.77 10.83
C GLU A 194 15.11 -13.05 9.57
N ASN A 195 15.94 -13.68 8.74
CA ASN A 195 16.46 -13.08 7.52
C ASN A 195 15.34 -12.73 6.51
N PRO A 196 14.41 -13.63 6.15
CA PRO A 196 13.26 -13.29 5.32
C PRO A 196 12.38 -12.18 5.92
N ALA A 197 12.23 -12.11 7.25
CA ALA A 197 11.50 -11.05 7.91
C ALA A 197 12.19 -9.68 7.72
N LEU A 198 13.51 -9.65 7.86
CA LEU A 198 14.31 -8.44 7.60
C LEU A 198 14.24 -8.02 6.13
N GLU A 199 14.21 -8.96 5.18
CA GLU A 199 14.02 -8.66 3.76
C GLU A 199 12.65 -8.01 3.48
N ARG A 200 11.56 -8.56 4.02
CA ARG A 200 10.22 -7.97 3.89
C ARG A 200 10.17 -6.59 4.51
N LEU A 201 10.78 -6.41 5.69
CA LEU A 201 10.89 -5.12 6.36
C LEU A 201 11.65 -4.11 5.49
N ALA A 202 12.79 -4.50 4.90
CA ALA A 202 13.60 -3.64 4.05
C ALA A 202 12.80 -3.18 2.82
N HIS A 203 12.03 -4.07 2.19
CA HIS A 203 11.16 -3.71 1.07
C HIS A 203 10.04 -2.74 1.48
N SER A 204 9.35 -3.00 2.58
CA SER A 204 8.30 -2.13 3.11
C SER A 204 8.84 -0.74 3.47
N PHE A 205 10.00 -0.72 4.10
CA PHE A 205 10.73 0.51 4.41
C PHE A 205 11.05 1.29 3.15
N ALA A 206 11.70 0.66 2.16
CA ALA A 206 12.08 1.30 0.93
C ALA A 206 10.87 1.90 0.19
N ALA A 207 9.79 1.14 0.06
CA ALA A 207 8.57 1.59 -0.59
C ALA A 207 7.97 2.83 0.09
N THR A 208 7.91 2.83 1.42
CA THR A 208 7.37 3.94 2.20
C THR A 208 8.29 5.16 2.17
N LEU A 209 9.59 4.96 2.34
CA LEU A 209 10.60 6.01 2.29
C LEU A 209 10.57 6.74 0.95
N VAL A 210 10.67 5.99 -0.16
CA VAL A 210 10.67 6.56 -1.50
C VAL A 210 9.36 7.30 -1.78
N SER A 211 8.23 6.74 -1.38
CA SER A 211 6.93 7.41 -1.51
C SER A 211 6.88 8.72 -0.74
N SER A 212 7.41 8.76 0.49
CA SER A 212 7.40 9.97 1.33
C SER A 212 8.30 11.07 0.75
N ILE A 213 9.46 10.70 0.23
CA ILE A 213 10.40 11.63 -0.41
C ILE A 213 9.78 12.20 -1.70
N LEU A 214 9.25 11.34 -2.57
CA LEU A 214 8.69 11.76 -3.86
C LEU A 214 7.40 12.55 -3.73
N ASN A 215 6.59 12.31 -2.71
CA ASN A 215 5.37 13.09 -2.46
C ASN A 215 5.66 14.48 -1.87
N ARG A 216 6.74 14.65 -1.13
CA ARG A 216 7.09 15.91 -0.45
C ARG A 216 7.90 16.86 -1.35
N SER A 217 8.60 16.30 -2.36
CA SER A 217 9.35 17.08 -3.35
C SER A 217 8.46 17.70 -4.43
N LYS A 218 7.14 17.66 -4.25
CA LYS A 218 6.21 18.35 -5.14
C LYS A 218 6.14 19.81 -4.73
N PRO A 219 6.49 20.77 -5.63
CA PRO A 219 6.39 22.20 -5.39
C PRO A 219 4.94 22.63 -5.15
#